data_905cda73ac494464aacf8982fcbbc733
#
_entry.id   905cda73ac494464aacf8982fcbbc733
#
_cell.length_a   1.000
_cell.length_b   1.000
_cell.length_c   1.000
_cell.angle_alpha   90.00
_cell.angle_beta   90.00
_cell.angle_gamma   90.00
#
_symmetry.space_group_name_H-M   'P 1'
#
loop_
_entity.id
_entity.type
_entity.pdbx_description
1 polymer ?
#
loop_
_entity_poly.entity_id
_entity_poly.type
_entity_poly.pdbx_seq_one_letter_code
_entity_poly.pdbx_strand_id
1 'polypeptide(L)'
;MIPSFNGNVVGSVIGTRPSLLNPGLVPQINVPPQQQTNKITPQSRPREADMPRGINYYADFSGCGFWRMVWPEHLLNAYQKAIVHGSTVMVTDEKFYTNVKCVRVQRQATPHQLKFMKFLKNLGEKMDFKVVYEIDDIVFHEDIPDYNKFKGAFVDDEIKSATTEMMAMSDEITVTCDFMKNYYESKTGNKNITKIPNYPPKFWLDHFDENLIETGYSKRKKKPRVLYAGSGAHFDVDNVVGQKDDFGHVVETVMRTINKYQWVFIGAFPMRLRELVRAGKVEYHPWVSLYDYPALVKKVRPNIMVAPLIDNTFNRAKSDLKFIEGCAFGIPTICQDLCTYEDAFYKFDTGEEMVDQIDSLMKDKNTYMKAVRKGQQLIKTRWLENPDNLGKYAELYTLPYGDKNRKLLNQLNGI
;
A
#
# COMPACT_ATOMS: atom_id res chain seq x y z
N MET A 1 8.24 -16.04 27.07
CA MET A 1 6.77 -15.91 27.02
C MET A 1 6.46 -15.00 25.81
N ILE A 2 6.05 -15.60 24.72
CA ILE A 2 5.64 -14.89 23.51
C ILE A 2 4.29 -14.27 23.81
N PRO A 3 4.06 -12.95 23.57
CA PRO A 3 2.71 -12.42 23.60
C PRO A 3 1.94 -13.09 22.46
N SER A 4 1.04 -13.98 22.82
CA SER A 4 0.04 -14.46 21.87
C SER A 4 -0.68 -13.25 21.32
N PHE A 5 -0.68 -13.08 20.01
CA PHE A 5 -1.63 -12.23 19.29
C PHE A 5 -3.02 -12.89 19.43
N ASN A 6 -3.52 -12.92 20.64
CA ASN A 6 -4.93 -13.12 20.88
C ASN A 6 -5.58 -11.77 20.59
N GLY A 7 -6.08 -11.64 19.41
CA GLY A 7 -6.97 -10.57 19.02
C GLY A 7 -8.31 -10.67 19.75
N ASN A 8 -8.30 -10.50 21.05
CA ASN A 8 -9.48 -10.15 21.82
C ASN A 8 -9.56 -8.62 21.92
N VAL A 9 -9.90 -7.97 20.82
CA VAL A 9 -10.62 -6.70 20.91
C VAL A 9 -12.09 -7.05 20.86
N VAL A 10 -12.59 -7.63 21.93
CA VAL A 10 -14.01 -7.55 22.28
C VAL A 10 -14.19 -6.23 23.00
N GLY A 11 -14.17 -5.15 22.24
CA GLY A 11 -14.80 -3.90 22.64
C GLY A 11 -16.32 -4.08 22.47
N SER A 12 -17.00 -4.41 23.54
CA SER A 12 -18.46 -4.31 23.62
C SER A 12 -18.86 -2.84 23.41
N VAL A 13 -19.11 -2.47 22.18
CA VAL A 13 -19.91 -1.28 21.87
C VAL A 13 -21.36 -1.74 21.93
N ILE A 14 -21.97 -1.61 23.07
CA ILE A 14 -23.43 -1.52 23.20
C ILE A 14 -23.81 -0.21 22.52
N GLY A 15 -23.98 -0.27 21.21
CA GLY A 15 -24.46 0.82 20.40
C GLY A 15 -25.97 0.98 20.62
N THR A 16 -26.38 2.09 21.13
CA THR A 16 -27.72 2.63 21.01
C THR A 16 -28.14 2.64 19.53
N ARG A 17 -29.26 2.03 19.24
CA ARG A 17 -29.89 2.03 17.90
C ARG A 17 -29.98 3.47 17.38
N PRO A 18 -29.58 3.77 16.15
CA PRO A 18 -29.90 5.03 15.51
C PRO A 18 -31.43 5.03 15.25
N SER A 19 -32.10 6.04 15.74
CA SER A 19 -33.49 6.35 15.41
C SER A 19 -33.64 6.53 13.90
N LEU A 20 -34.69 5.97 13.35
CA LEU A 20 -35.19 6.07 12.00
C LEU A 20 -35.03 7.51 11.46
N LEU A 21 -34.16 7.71 10.48
CA LEU A 21 -34.09 8.95 9.73
C LEU A 21 -35.37 9.13 8.90
N ASN A 22 -35.95 10.30 9.05
CA ASN A 22 -37.11 10.78 8.35
C ASN A 22 -36.92 10.71 6.81
N PRO A 23 -37.80 10.08 5.99
CA PRO A 23 -37.60 9.92 4.55
C PRO A 23 -37.95 11.16 3.70
N GLY A 24 -37.77 12.36 4.24
CA GLY A 24 -38.29 13.59 3.62
C GLY A 24 -37.28 14.59 3.04
N LEU A 25 -35.98 14.33 3.06
CA LEU A 25 -34.97 15.30 2.54
C LEU A 25 -33.92 14.64 1.70
N VAL A 26 -34.27 14.20 0.49
CA VAL A 26 -33.32 13.95 -0.58
C VAL A 26 -33.23 15.25 -1.41
N PRO A 27 -32.08 15.92 -1.50
CA PRO A 27 -31.92 17.06 -2.40
C PRO A 27 -32.10 16.58 -3.84
N GLN A 28 -33.02 17.19 -4.59
CA GLN A 28 -33.13 16.98 -6.02
C GLN A 28 -31.88 17.55 -6.70
N ILE A 29 -31.01 16.68 -7.19
CA ILE A 29 -29.88 17.06 -8.04
C ILE A 29 -30.46 17.36 -9.42
N ASN A 30 -30.48 18.63 -9.82
CA ASN A 30 -30.76 19.03 -11.20
C ASN A 30 -29.66 18.51 -12.11
N VAL A 31 -29.94 17.44 -12.85
CA VAL A 31 -29.07 16.90 -13.89
C VAL A 31 -29.31 17.73 -15.17
N PRO A 32 -28.28 18.38 -15.75
CA PRO A 32 -28.45 19.07 -17.02
C PRO A 32 -28.81 18.08 -18.15
N PRO A 33 -29.51 18.51 -19.23
CA PRO A 33 -29.96 17.60 -20.27
C PRO A 33 -28.79 16.94 -20.97
N GLN A 34 -28.84 15.62 -21.03
CA GLN A 34 -27.83 14.77 -21.66
C GLN A 34 -27.72 15.08 -23.14
N GLN A 35 -26.52 15.48 -23.59
CA GLN A 35 -26.16 15.45 -25.01
C GLN A 35 -26.26 14.00 -25.50
N GLN A 36 -26.86 13.80 -26.66
CA GLN A 36 -27.03 12.51 -27.33
C GLN A 36 -25.68 11.80 -27.46
N THR A 37 -25.43 10.83 -26.61
CA THR A 37 -24.31 9.93 -26.75
C THR A 37 -24.65 8.84 -27.73
N ASN A 38 -23.74 8.58 -28.67
CA ASN A 38 -23.75 7.46 -29.60
C ASN A 38 -24.20 6.17 -28.89
N LYS A 39 -25.14 5.43 -29.48
CA LYS A 39 -25.60 4.12 -29.02
C LYS A 39 -24.41 3.17 -28.89
N ILE A 40 -23.80 3.15 -27.71
CA ILE A 40 -22.94 2.04 -27.33
C ILE A 40 -23.88 0.88 -27.09
N THR A 41 -23.79 -0.14 -27.94
CA THR A 41 -24.48 -1.42 -27.74
C THR A 41 -24.12 -1.89 -26.32
N PRO A 42 -25.09 -2.19 -25.44
CA PRO A 42 -24.77 -2.66 -24.12
C PRO A 42 -23.99 -3.97 -24.26
N GLN A 43 -22.71 -3.99 -23.93
CA GLN A 43 -22.03 -5.24 -23.69
C GLN A 43 -22.82 -5.95 -22.62
N SER A 44 -23.33 -7.15 -22.94
CA SER A 44 -24.07 -7.99 -22.00
C SER A 44 -23.22 -8.16 -20.75
N ARG A 45 -23.72 -7.72 -19.58
CA ARG A 45 -23.05 -7.95 -18.31
C ARG A 45 -22.81 -9.46 -18.16
N PRO A 46 -21.59 -9.88 -17.80
CA PRO A 46 -21.35 -11.29 -17.52
C PRO A 46 -22.35 -11.74 -16.46
N ARG A 47 -22.92 -12.94 -16.62
CA ARG A 47 -23.77 -13.49 -15.58
C ARG A 47 -22.90 -13.81 -14.37
N GLU A 48 -23.41 -13.60 -13.17
CA GLU A 48 -22.67 -13.88 -11.92
C GLU A 48 -22.12 -15.32 -11.88
N ALA A 49 -22.85 -16.28 -12.49
CA ALA A 49 -22.42 -17.65 -12.61
C ALA A 49 -21.14 -17.86 -13.45
N ASP A 50 -20.83 -16.90 -14.35
CA ASP A 50 -19.69 -16.97 -15.27
C ASP A 50 -18.45 -16.24 -14.73
N MET A 51 -18.57 -15.52 -13.60
CA MET A 51 -17.46 -14.80 -13.02
C MET A 51 -16.55 -15.70 -12.17
N PRO A 52 -15.21 -15.55 -12.27
CA PRO A 52 -14.29 -16.32 -11.43
C PRO A 52 -14.49 -15.95 -9.97
N ARG A 53 -14.42 -16.96 -9.09
CA ARG A 53 -14.55 -16.79 -7.64
C ARG A 53 -13.22 -16.91 -6.94
N GLY A 54 -12.98 -16.06 -5.94
CA GLY A 54 -11.79 -16.08 -5.13
C GLY A 54 -12.06 -15.85 -3.65
N ILE A 55 -11.08 -16.24 -2.84
CA ILE A 55 -11.08 -15.99 -1.40
C ILE A 55 -9.77 -15.30 -1.04
N ASN A 56 -9.87 -14.24 -0.24
CA ASN A 56 -8.73 -13.52 0.30
C ASN A 56 -8.65 -13.70 1.82
N TYR A 57 -7.53 -14.20 2.32
CA TYR A 57 -7.24 -14.26 3.75
C TYR A 57 -6.32 -13.10 4.12
N TYR A 58 -6.85 -12.12 4.85
CA TYR A 58 -6.13 -10.92 5.27
C TYR A 58 -5.23 -11.20 6.46
N ALA A 59 -4.02 -10.60 6.47
CA ALA A 59 -3.18 -10.55 7.65
C ALA A 59 -3.59 -9.42 8.60
N ASP A 60 -4.07 -8.30 8.03
CA ASP A 60 -4.42 -7.10 8.77
C ASP A 60 -5.41 -6.22 8.00
N PHE A 61 -6.03 -5.27 8.71
CA PHE A 61 -6.81 -4.17 8.16
C PHE A 61 -6.10 -2.82 8.36
N SER A 62 -4.78 -2.83 8.24
CA SER A 62 -3.94 -1.63 8.23
C SER A 62 -3.45 -1.27 6.83
N GLY A 63 -2.37 -0.53 6.71
CA GLY A 63 -1.82 -0.10 5.43
C GLY A 63 -1.71 -1.23 4.41
N CYS A 64 -0.96 -2.29 4.75
CA CYS A 64 -0.68 -3.40 3.85
C CYS A 64 -1.95 -4.15 3.42
N GLY A 65 -2.85 -4.43 4.36
CA GLY A 65 -4.11 -5.11 4.07
C GLY A 65 -4.98 -4.34 3.08
N PHE A 66 -5.08 -3.00 3.25
CA PHE A 66 -5.86 -2.18 2.32
C PHE A 66 -5.22 -2.11 0.93
N TRP A 67 -3.92 -1.82 0.84
CA TRP A 67 -3.24 -1.68 -0.44
C TRP A 67 -3.22 -2.97 -1.26
N ARG A 68 -3.01 -4.10 -0.59
CA ARG A 68 -2.76 -5.38 -1.26
C ARG A 68 -3.99 -6.24 -1.43
N MET A 69 -4.98 -6.12 -0.53
CA MET A 69 -6.10 -7.05 -0.46
C MET A 69 -7.46 -6.35 -0.58
N VAL A 70 -7.78 -5.43 0.35
CA VAL A 70 -9.14 -4.90 0.51
C VAL A 70 -9.57 -4.03 -0.68
N TRP A 71 -8.74 -3.06 -1.10
CA TRP A 71 -9.09 -2.21 -2.24
C TRP A 71 -9.14 -2.96 -3.56
N PRO A 72 -8.14 -3.82 -3.91
CA PRO A 72 -8.27 -4.64 -5.11
C PRO A 72 -9.52 -5.52 -5.10
N GLU A 73 -9.83 -6.19 -3.99
CA GLU A 73 -11.04 -7.00 -3.85
C GLU A 73 -12.31 -6.19 -4.07
N HIS A 74 -12.43 -5.06 -3.38
CA HIS A 74 -13.58 -4.17 -3.53
C HIS A 74 -13.80 -3.77 -4.99
N LEU A 75 -12.74 -3.40 -5.70
CA LEU A 75 -12.84 -2.97 -7.09
C LEU A 75 -13.08 -4.13 -8.05
N LEU A 76 -12.50 -5.31 -7.81
CA LEU A 76 -12.80 -6.51 -8.61
C LEU A 76 -14.29 -6.84 -8.55
N ASN A 77 -14.89 -6.79 -7.36
CA ASN A 77 -16.32 -6.99 -7.15
C ASN A 77 -17.15 -5.86 -7.81
N ALA A 78 -16.78 -4.59 -7.56
CA ALA A 78 -17.51 -3.44 -8.08
C ALA A 78 -17.50 -3.37 -9.63
N TYR A 79 -16.38 -3.70 -10.26
CA TYR A 79 -16.23 -3.72 -11.71
C TYR A 79 -16.58 -5.07 -12.35
N GLN A 80 -17.11 -6.01 -11.58
CA GLN A 80 -17.54 -7.35 -12.04
C GLN A 80 -16.42 -8.09 -12.80
N LYS A 81 -15.19 -8.02 -12.30
CA LYS A 81 -14.03 -8.74 -12.85
C LYS A 81 -13.86 -10.11 -12.20
N ALA A 82 -14.22 -10.24 -10.92
CA ALA A 82 -14.23 -11.48 -10.15
C ALA A 82 -15.20 -11.31 -8.98
N ILE A 83 -15.67 -12.42 -8.41
CA ILE A 83 -16.37 -12.44 -7.11
C ILE A 83 -15.36 -12.89 -6.07
N VAL A 84 -14.90 -11.96 -5.25
CA VAL A 84 -13.88 -12.23 -4.25
C VAL A 84 -14.44 -11.97 -2.85
N HIS A 85 -14.23 -12.93 -1.94
CA HIS A 85 -14.64 -12.84 -0.54
C HIS A 85 -13.44 -12.76 0.36
N GLY A 86 -13.37 -11.71 1.18
CA GLY A 86 -12.34 -11.53 2.19
C GLY A 86 -12.69 -12.18 3.53
N SER A 87 -11.70 -12.73 4.21
CA SER A 87 -11.83 -13.34 5.54
C SER A 87 -10.57 -13.15 6.37
N THR A 88 -10.75 -13.00 7.68
CA THR A 88 -9.68 -13.13 8.69
C THR A 88 -9.73 -14.48 9.42
N VAL A 89 -10.77 -15.25 9.19
CA VAL A 89 -11.00 -16.54 9.82
C VAL A 89 -10.63 -17.66 8.84
N MET A 90 -9.72 -18.54 9.24
CA MET A 90 -9.33 -19.73 8.47
C MET A 90 -10.50 -20.74 8.43
N VAL A 91 -11.11 -20.88 7.26
CA VAL A 91 -12.27 -21.76 7.06
C VAL A 91 -11.77 -23.12 6.57
N THR A 92 -12.14 -24.20 7.28
CA THR A 92 -11.78 -25.58 6.91
C THR A 92 -12.94 -26.40 6.37
N ASP A 93 -14.13 -25.81 6.22
CA ASP A 93 -15.25 -26.46 5.51
C ASP A 93 -14.99 -26.44 4.01
N GLU A 94 -14.80 -27.61 3.40
CA GLU A 94 -14.52 -27.77 1.96
C GLU A 94 -15.62 -27.15 1.08
N LYS A 95 -16.88 -27.14 1.52
CA LYS A 95 -17.99 -26.55 0.78
C LYS A 95 -17.84 -25.06 0.53
N PHE A 96 -17.10 -24.37 1.42
CA PHE A 96 -16.81 -22.94 1.27
C PHE A 96 -15.98 -22.62 0.01
N TYR A 97 -15.24 -23.60 -0.50
CA TYR A 97 -14.37 -23.46 -1.67
C TYR A 97 -15.01 -23.90 -2.99
N THR A 98 -16.31 -24.20 -2.98
CA THR A 98 -17.02 -24.61 -4.19
C THR A 98 -16.95 -23.53 -5.26
N ASN A 99 -16.49 -23.90 -6.47
CA ASN A 99 -16.28 -22.99 -7.62
C ASN A 99 -15.23 -21.88 -7.40
N VAL A 100 -14.42 -21.95 -6.36
CA VAL A 100 -13.26 -21.05 -6.16
C VAL A 100 -12.19 -21.38 -7.22
N LYS A 101 -11.53 -20.35 -7.76
CA LYS A 101 -10.43 -20.48 -8.72
C LYS A 101 -9.09 -20.04 -8.14
N CYS A 102 -9.13 -19.18 -7.11
CA CYS A 102 -7.93 -18.70 -6.44
C CYS A 102 -8.21 -18.41 -4.97
N VAL A 103 -7.29 -18.84 -4.11
CA VAL A 103 -7.22 -18.44 -2.70
C VAL A 103 -5.94 -17.63 -2.52
N ARG A 104 -6.05 -16.36 -2.09
CA ARG A 104 -4.89 -15.53 -1.75
C ARG A 104 -4.73 -15.49 -0.24
N VAL A 105 -3.52 -15.73 0.23
CA VAL A 105 -3.18 -15.65 1.65
C VAL A 105 -2.12 -14.56 1.86
N GLN A 106 -2.45 -13.56 2.66
CA GLN A 106 -1.55 -12.44 2.89
C GLN A 106 -0.66 -12.72 4.10
N ARG A 107 0.65 -12.69 3.92
CA ARG A 107 1.70 -12.62 4.95
C ARG A 107 1.44 -13.51 6.18
N GLN A 108 1.00 -14.75 5.94
CA GLN A 108 0.86 -15.75 6.97
C GLN A 108 2.26 -16.23 7.40
N ALA A 109 2.49 -16.42 8.71
CA ALA A 109 3.85 -16.65 9.21
C ALA A 109 3.96 -17.72 10.31
N THR A 110 2.85 -18.18 10.88
CA THR A 110 2.89 -19.08 12.04
C THR A 110 2.78 -20.56 11.67
N PRO A 111 3.27 -21.51 12.51
CA PRO A 111 3.07 -22.93 12.30
C PRO A 111 1.60 -23.35 12.18
N HIS A 112 0.69 -22.64 12.88
CA HIS A 112 -0.74 -22.90 12.74
C HIS A 112 -1.26 -22.51 11.34
N GLN A 113 -0.80 -21.39 10.82
CA GLN A 113 -1.13 -20.95 9.46
C GLN A 113 -0.51 -21.85 8.38
N LEU A 114 0.66 -22.44 8.66
CA LEU A 114 1.25 -23.46 7.79
C LEU A 114 0.35 -24.71 7.68
N LYS A 115 -0.26 -25.17 8.77
CA LYS A 115 -1.23 -26.28 8.72
C LYS A 115 -2.42 -25.93 7.83
N PHE A 116 -2.91 -24.70 7.96
CA PHE A 116 -3.99 -24.22 7.11
C PHE A 116 -3.56 -24.10 5.63
N MET A 117 -2.35 -23.64 5.36
CA MET A 117 -1.82 -23.58 4.00
C MET A 117 -1.71 -24.95 3.36
N LYS A 118 -1.26 -25.98 4.11
CA LYS A 118 -1.24 -27.39 3.67
C LYS A 118 -2.65 -27.89 3.35
N PHE A 119 -3.62 -27.56 4.20
CA PHE A 119 -5.03 -27.87 3.90
C PHE A 119 -5.49 -27.23 2.60
N LEU A 120 -5.22 -25.92 2.39
CA LEU A 120 -5.60 -25.22 1.16
C LEU A 120 -4.94 -25.81 -0.08
N LYS A 121 -3.67 -26.19 0.00
CA LYS A 121 -2.95 -26.82 -1.12
C LYS A 121 -3.56 -28.17 -1.51
N ASN A 122 -3.80 -29.05 -0.52
CA ASN A 122 -4.43 -30.35 -0.76
C ASN A 122 -5.86 -30.20 -1.32
N LEU A 123 -6.59 -29.22 -0.83
CA LEU A 123 -7.95 -28.94 -1.33
C LEU A 123 -7.91 -28.34 -2.73
N GLY A 124 -6.96 -27.46 -3.02
CA GLY A 124 -6.78 -26.85 -4.34
C GLY A 124 -6.51 -27.89 -5.43
N GLU A 125 -5.72 -28.92 -5.11
CA GLU A 125 -5.48 -30.06 -6.02
C GLU A 125 -6.75 -30.86 -6.33
N LYS A 126 -7.65 -31.01 -5.32
CA LYS A 126 -8.93 -31.72 -5.50
C LYS A 126 -9.97 -30.91 -6.26
N MET A 127 -10.02 -29.59 -6.01
CA MET A 127 -11.10 -28.69 -6.46
C MET A 127 -10.70 -27.76 -7.60
N ASP A 128 -9.47 -27.86 -8.11
CA ASP A 128 -8.91 -27.07 -9.22
C ASP A 128 -8.89 -25.56 -8.93
N PHE A 129 -8.29 -25.18 -7.80
CA PHE A 129 -7.96 -23.80 -7.50
C PHE A 129 -6.49 -23.61 -7.11
N LYS A 130 -5.92 -22.44 -7.43
CA LYS A 130 -4.56 -22.10 -7.02
C LYS A 130 -4.52 -21.38 -5.68
N VAL A 131 -3.41 -21.52 -4.96
CA VAL A 131 -3.11 -20.82 -3.71
C VAL A 131 -1.97 -19.83 -3.96
N VAL A 132 -2.26 -18.54 -3.79
CA VAL A 132 -1.33 -17.43 -4.01
C VAL A 132 -0.90 -16.87 -2.66
N TYR A 133 0.40 -16.74 -2.44
CA TYR A 133 0.96 -16.09 -1.26
C TYR A 133 1.24 -14.60 -1.57
N GLU A 134 0.61 -13.70 -0.83
CA GLU A 134 0.79 -12.26 -0.99
C GLU A 134 1.76 -11.71 0.07
N ILE A 135 2.79 -11.00 -0.38
CA ILE A 135 3.79 -10.38 0.51
C ILE A 135 4.26 -9.03 -0.03
N ASP A 136 4.30 -8.03 0.83
CA ASP A 136 4.65 -6.65 0.48
C ASP A 136 5.82 -6.08 1.29
N ASP A 137 6.43 -6.89 2.16
CA ASP A 137 7.57 -6.51 2.99
C ASP A 137 8.52 -7.69 3.22
N ILE A 138 9.74 -7.46 3.70
CA ILE A 138 10.62 -8.54 4.14
C ILE A 138 10.18 -9.00 5.53
N VAL A 139 10.08 -10.34 5.67
CA VAL A 139 9.67 -11.02 6.91
C VAL A 139 10.74 -11.96 7.47
N PHE A 140 11.92 -12.01 6.87
CA PHE A 140 13.06 -12.77 7.41
C PHE A 140 13.84 -11.87 8.36
N HIS A 141 13.90 -12.27 9.62
CA HIS A 141 14.43 -11.52 10.74
C HIS A 141 15.85 -10.97 10.50
N GLU A 142 16.72 -11.75 9.87
CA GLU A 142 18.10 -11.37 9.59
C GLU A 142 18.23 -10.13 8.68
N ASP A 143 17.25 -9.90 7.83
CA ASP A 143 17.23 -8.80 6.87
C ASP A 143 16.35 -7.63 7.31
N ILE A 144 15.67 -7.73 8.49
CA ILE A 144 14.91 -6.64 9.09
C ILE A 144 15.84 -5.81 9.97
N PRO A 145 15.96 -4.49 9.79
CA PRO A 145 16.85 -3.64 10.57
C PRO A 145 16.44 -3.55 12.05
N ASP A 146 17.41 -3.37 12.95
CA ASP A 146 17.20 -3.36 14.39
C ASP A 146 16.29 -2.24 14.88
N TYR A 147 16.27 -1.10 14.19
CA TYR A 147 15.37 0.01 14.52
C TYR A 147 13.89 -0.32 14.23
N ASN A 148 13.61 -1.34 13.43
CA ASN A 148 12.23 -1.70 13.10
C ASN A 148 11.58 -2.43 14.28
N LYS A 149 10.62 -1.75 14.93
CA LYS A 149 9.93 -2.29 16.11
C LYS A 149 9.21 -3.63 15.88
N PHE A 150 8.96 -4.01 14.63
CA PHE A 150 8.30 -5.28 14.29
C PHE A 150 9.29 -6.44 14.11
N LYS A 151 10.60 -6.16 14.12
CA LYS A 151 11.64 -7.20 13.96
C LYS A 151 11.45 -8.38 14.91
N GLY A 152 11.14 -8.09 16.18
CA GLY A 152 10.93 -9.12 17.22
C GLY A 152 9.82 -10.13 16.93
N ALA A 153 8.86 -9.78 16.05
CA ALA A 153 7.79 -10.70 15.67
C ALA A 153 8.25 -11.84 14.73
N PHE A 154 9.44 -11.72 14.15
CA PHE A 154 9.97 -12.66 13.14
C PHE A 154 11.26 -13.37 13.61
N VAL A 155 11.60 -13.28 14.89
CA VAL A 155 12.86 -13.80 15.47
C VAL A 155 12.86 -15.32 15.63
N ASP A 156 11.69 -15.93 15.66
CA ASP A 156 11.52 -17.36 15.92
C ASP A 156 11.83 -18.18 14.66
N ASP A 157 12.71 -19.17 14.79
CA ASP A 157 13.09 -20.07 13.69
C ASP A 157 11.90 -20.90 13.18
N GLU A 158 10.92 -21.21 14.03
CA GLU A 158 9.68 -21.87 13.60
C GLU A 158 8.85 -20.97 12.69
N ILE A 159 8.79 -19.65 12.99
CA ILE A 159 8.13 -18.66 12.13
C ILE A 159 8.84 -18.56 10.78
N LYS A 160 10.18 -18.49 10.80
CA LYS A 160 10.99 -18.44 9.59
C LYS A 160 10.78 -19.68 8.73
N SER A 161 10.85 -20.87 9.35
CA SER A 161 10.65 -22.16 8.66
C SER A 161 9.25 -22.27 8.08
N ALA A 162 8.22 -21.94 8.86
CA ALA A 162 6.81 -22.00 8.42
C ALA A 162 6.56 -21.03 7.26
N THR A 163 7.08 -19.80 7.33
CA THR A 163 6.94 -18.80 6.27
C THR A 163 7.62 -19.26 4.99
N THR A 164 8.84 -19.77 5.08
CA THR A 164 9.60 -20.28 3.92
C THR A 164 8.85 -21.43 3.25
N GLU A 165 8.35 -22.41 4.05
CA GLU A 165 7.60 -23.55 3.54
C GLU A 165 6.29 -23.12 2.88
N MET A 166 5.54 -22.18 3.47
CA MET A 166 4.30 -21.66 2.87
C MET A 166 4.54 -20.98 1.53
N MET A 167 5.59 -20.17 1.42
CA MET A 167 5.95 -19.52 0.16
C MET A 167 6.43 -20.53 -0.89
N ALA A 168 7.26 -21.50 -0.49
CA ALA A 168 7.78 -22.52 -1.39
C ALA A 168 6.67 -23.41 -1.97
N MET A 169 5.64 -23.76 -1.17
CA MET A 169 4.53 -24.61 -1.62
C MET A 169 3.42 -23.85 -2.33
N SER A 170 3.38 -22.52 -2.26
CA SER A 170 2.36 -21.73 -2.97
C SER A 170 2.51 -21.86 -4.48
N ASP A 171 1.40 -21.78 -5.20
CA ASP A 171 1.39 -21.86 -6.66
C ASP A 171 1.97 -20.62 -7.30
N GLU A 172 1.83 -19.51 -6.62
CA GLU A 172 2.34 -18.21 -7.05
C GLU A 172 2.60 -17.34 -5.80
N ILE A 173 3.61 -16.49 -5.87
CA ILE A 173 3.86 -15.44 -4.89
C ILE A 173 3.60 -14.09 -5.57
N THR A 174 2.87 -13.17 -4.93
CA THR A 174 2.72 -11.79 -5.40
C THR A 174 3.52 -10.83 -4.53
N VAL A 175 4.27 -9.92 -5.17
CA VAL A 175 5.18 -8.96 -4.54
C VAL A 175 5.01 -7.57 -5.15
N THR A 176 5.59 -6.53 -4.51
CA THR A 176 5.43 -5.13 -4.95
C THR A 176 6.48 -4.64 -5.94
N CYS A 177 7.70 -5.19 -5.92
CA CYS A 177 8.82 -4.71 -6.72
C CYS A 177 9.74 -5.85 -7.19
N ASP A 178 10.61 -5.55 -8.16
CA ASP A 178 11.54 -6.54 -8.73
C ASP A 178 12.60 -6.99 -7.72
N PHE A 179 13.02 -6.12 -6.81
CA PHE A 179 13.94 -6.52 -5.74
C PHE A 179 13.33 -7.64 -4.88
N MET A 180 12.07 -7.50 -4.45
CA MET A 180 11.37 -8.54 -3.69
C MET A 180 11.20 -9.83 -4.48
N LYS A 181 10.95 -9.75 -5.80
CA LYS A 181 10.86 -10.93 -6.65
C LYS A 181 12.15 -11.75 -6.56
N ASN A 182 13.29 -11.13 -6.83
CA ASN A 182 14.60 -11.79 -6.80
C ASN A 182 14.94 -12.28 -5.38
N TYR A 183 14.62 -11.49 -4.36
CA TYR A 183 14.85 -11.82 -2.98
C TYR A 183 14.09 -13.09 -2.57
N TYR A 184 12.78 -13.15 -2.80
CA TYR A 184 11.97 -14.30 -2.40
C TYR A 184 12.23 -15.53 -3.28
N GLU A 185 12.55 -15.38 -4.56
CA GLU A 185 13.02 -16.49 -5.40
C GLU A 185 14.26 -17.16 -4.76
N SER A 186 15.23 -16.37 -4.34
CA SER A 186 16.46 -16.89 -3.70
C SER A 186 16.24 -17.55 -2.34
N LYS A 187 15.28 -17.04 -1.55
CA LYS A 187 15.00 -17.54 -0.19
C LYS A 187 14.09 -18.77 -0.17
N THR A 188 13.19 -18.92 -1.13
CA THR A 188 12.14 -19.94 -1.11
C THR A 188 12.26 -20.97 -2.22
N GLY A 189 13.02 -20.69 -3.26
CA GLY A 189 13.11 -21.50 -4.47
C GLY A 189 11.89 -21.47 -5.38
N ASN A 190 10.81 -20.75 -4.99
CA ASN A 190 9.63 -20.57 -5.83
C ASN A 190 9.94 -19.58 -6.94
N LYS A 191 9.86 -20.04 -8.21
CA LYS A 191 10.14 -19.22 -9.40
C LYS A 191 8.91 -18.50 -9.96
N ASN A 192 7.71 -18.89 -9.50
CA ASN A 192 6.47 -18.28 -9.95
C ASN A 192 6.12 -17.08 -9.08
N ILE A 193 6.82 -15.96 -9.30
CA ILE A 193 6.66 -14.73 -8.54
C ILE A 193 6.22 -13.61 -9.47
N THR A 194 5.04 -13.05 -9.20
CA THR A 194 4.42 -11.97 -9.99
C THR A 194 4.54 -10.63 -9.28
N LYS A 195 5.11 -9.64 -9.97
CA LYS A 195 5.13 -8.27 -9.47
C LYS A 195 3.80 -7.56 -9.74
N ILE A 196 3.15 -7.13 -8.67
CA ILE A 196 1.99 -6.23 -8.72
C ILE A 196 2.30 -5.02 -7.84
N PRO A 197 2.71 -3.88 -8.42
CA PRO A 197 2.99 -2.66 -7.66
C PRO A 197 1.77 -2.17 -6.88
N ASN A 198 1.99 -1.28 -5.92
CA ASN A 198 0.90 -0.59 -5.25
C ASN A 198 0.26 0.45 -6.18
N TYR A 199 -1.05 0.51 -6.14
CA TYR A 199 -1.87 1.44 -6.91
C TYR A 199 -2.83 2.18 -6.00
N PRO A 200 -2.77 3.53 -5.91
CA PRO A 200 -3.72 4.28 -5.10
C PRO A 200 -5.14 4.18 -5.68
N PRO A 201 -6.15 4.15 -4.82
CA PRO A 201 -7.54 4.17 -5.26
C PRO A 201 -7.92 5.54 -5.79
N LYS A 202 -8.72 5.59 -6.84
CA LYS A 202 -9.06 6.83 -7.55
C LYS A 202 -9.84 7.84 -6.70
N PHE A 203 -10.54 7.40 -5.63
CA PHE A 203 -11.24 8.32 -4.73
C PHE A 203 -10.28 9.31 -4.04
N TRP A 204 -8.97 9.02 -3.99
CA TRP A 204 -7.97 9.98 -3.51
C TRP A 204 -7.89 11.22 -4.39
N LEU A 205 -8.25 11.12 -5.68
CA LEU A 205 -8.30 12.25 -6.61
C LEU A 205 -9.31 13.33 -6.17
N ASP A 206 -10.36 12.97 -5.42
CA ASP A 206 -11.35 13.91 -4.90
C ASP A 206 -10.72 14.93 -3.92
N HIS A 207 -9.54 14.61 -3.41
CA HIS A 207 -8.77 15.48 -2.52
C HIS A 207 -7.70 16.32 -3.24
N PHE A 208 -7.48 16.09 -4.55
CA PHE A 208 -6.61 16.92 -5.37
C PHE A 208 -7.34 18.20 -5.78
N ASP A 209 -6.66 19.34 -5.63
CA ASP A 209 -7.16 20.65 -6.02
C ASP A 209 -5.98 21.54 -6.42
N GLU A 210 -5.77 21.72 -7.73
CA GLU A 210 -4.64 22.47 -8.27
C GLU A 210 -4.66 23.95 -7.83
N ASN A 211 -5.84 24.57 -7.76
CA ASN A 211 -5.97 25.96 -7.31
C ASN A 211 -5.60 26.11 -5.84
N LEU A 212 -5.96 25.13 -5.02
CA LEU A 212 -5.62 25.11 -3.60
C LEU A 212 -4.11 24.92 -3.39
N ILE A 213 -3.48 24.08 -4.21
CA ILE A 213 -2.02 23.85 -4.21
C ILE A 213 -1.29 25.14 -4.61
N GLU A 214 -1.71 25.78 -5.71
CA GLU A 214 -1.15 27.03 -6.19
C GLU A 214 -1.27 28.17 -5.18
N THR A 215 -2.45 28.29 -4.56
CA THR A 215 -2.68 29.26 -3.47
C THR A 215 -1.82 28.93 -2.25
N GLY A 216 -1.68 27.64 -1.90
CA GLY A 216 -0.83 27.16 -0.82
C GLY A 216 0.64 27.49 -1.04
N TYR A 217 1.14 27.33 -2.26
CA TYR A 217 2.48 27.75 -2.65
C TYR A 217 2.69 29.23 -2.36
N SER A 218 1.81 30.10 -2.91
CA SER A 218 1.95 31.55 -2.80
C SER A 218 1.92 32.05 -1.33
N LYS A 219 1.03 31.51 -0.53
CA LYS A 219 0.88 31.88 0.89
C LYS A 219 2.04 31.42 1.79
N ARG A 220 2.74 30.35 1.40
CA ARG A 220 3.75 29.68 2.25
C ARG A 220 5.16 29.72 1.66
N LYS A 221 5.39 30.50 0.61
CA LYS A 221 6.71 30.62 -0.03
C LYS A 221 7.83 30.96 0.96
N LYS A 222 7.54 31.78 1.98
CA LYS A 222 8.54 32.19 3.00
C LYS A 222 8.84 31.09 4.03
N LYS A 223 7.89 30.22 4.32
CA LYS A 223 8.04 29.08 5.24
C LYS A 223 7.26 27.88 4.71
N PRO A 224 7.84 27.15 3.74
CA PRO A 224 7.21 25.98 3.15
C PRO A 224 6.90 24.90 4.19
N ARG A 225 5.80 24.18 3.99
CA ARG A 225 5.43 23.00 4.78
C ARG A 225 6.02 21.76 4.14
N VAL A 226 6.87 21.07 4.90
CA VAL A 226 7.53 19.82 4.46
C VAL A 226 6.95 18.66 5.26
N LEU A 227 6.31 17.73 4.55
CA LEU A 227 5.62 16.58 5.12
C LEU A 227 6.48 15.33 5.06
N TYR A 228 6.52 14.59 6.16
CA TYR A 228 6.78 13.17 6.17
C TYR A 228 5.53 12.43 6.69
N ALA A 229 5.11 11.38 6.00
CA ALA A 229 4.04 10.48 6.47
C ALA A 229 4.56 9.04 6.52
N GLY A 230 4.38 8.37 7.67
CA GLY A 230 4.86 7.00 7.83
C GLY A 230 4.63 6.43 9.22
N SER A 231 4.76 5.10 9.31
CA SER A 231 4.63 4.38 10.58
C SER A 231 5.90 4.42 11.43
N GLY A 232 5.79 3.98 12.68
CA GLY A 232 6.95 3.82 13.57
C GLY A 232 7.93 2.72 13.16
N ALA A 233 7.68 1.97 12.07
CA ALA A 233 8.63 0.99 11.54
C ALA A 233 9.88 1.60 10.92
N HIS A 234 9.85 2.91 10.65
CA HIS A 234 10.95 3.67 10.04
C HIS A 234 11.86 4.36 11.06
N PHE A 235 11.51 4.31 12.34
CA PHE A 235 12.20 5.05 13.38
C PHE A 235 12.66 4.15 14.51
N ASP A 236 13.83 4.48 15.06
CA ASP A 236 14.26 3.96 16.35
C ASP A 236 13.42 4.61 17.46
N VAL A 237 12.39 3.88 17.90
CA VAL A 237 11.46 4.37 18.95
C VAL A 237 12.08 4.35 20.34
N ASP A 238 13.11 3.55 20.55
CA ASP A 238 13.82 3.42 21.82
C ASP A 238 14.99 4.40 21.94
N ASN A 239 15.30 5.10 20.85
CA ASN A 239 16.39 6.09 20.76
C ASN A 239 17.74 5.54 21.20
N VAL A 240 18.07 4.33 20.71
CA VAL A 240 19.34 3.65 21.02
C VAL A 240 20.52 4.46 20.48
N VAL A 241 21.49 4.74 21.35
CA VAL A 241 22.67 5.54 20.97
C VAL A 241 23.44 4.84 19.83
N GLY A 242 23.66 5.56 18.75
CA GLY A 242 24.39 5.06 17.57
C GLY A 242 23.55 4.26 16.59
N GLN A 243 22.30 3.95 16.88
CA GLN A 243 21.41 3.28 15.93
C GLN A 243 20.96 4.27 14.84
N LYS A 244 21.16 3.88 13.58
CA LYS A 244 20.71 4.64 12.42
C LYS A 244 19.36 4.11 11.96
N ASP A 245 18.34 4.95 12.01
CA ASP A 245 17.03 4.71 11.40
C ASP A 245 16.90 5.44 10.05
N ASP A 246 15.75 5.30 9.40
CA ASP A 246 15.51 5.92 8.08
C ASP A 246 15.59 7.45 8.08
N PHE A 247 15.52 8.09 9.22
CA PHE A 247 15.69 9.53 9.39
C PHE A 247 17.06 9.93 9.96
N GLY A 248 17.88 8.97 10.41
CA GLY A 248 19.12 9.24 11.13
C GLY A 248 20.09 10.16 10.38
N HIS A 249 20.15 10.05 9.06
CA HIS A 249 21.03 10.88 8.21
C HIS A 249 20.46 12.27 7.88
N VAL A 250 19.15 12.51 8.11
CA VAL A 250 18.49 13.80 7.80
C VAL A 250 17.93 14.52 9.03
N VAL A 251 17.89 13.89 10.20
CA VAL A 251 17.25 14.46 11.40
C VAL A 251 17.93 15.77 11.85
N GLU A 252 19.27 15.87 11.76
CA GLU A 252 20.02 17.10 12.09
C GLU A 252 19.65 18.24 11.13
N THR A 253 19.45 17.91 9.85
CA THR A 253 19.02 18.88 8.84
C THR A 253 17.61 19.38 9.14
N VAL A 254 16.69 18.50 9.59
CA VAL A 254 15.37 18.92 10.08
C VAL A 254 15.51 19.90 11.23
N MET A 255 16.34 19.59 12.24
CA MET A 255 16.55 20.43 13.42
C MET A 255 17.14 21.80 13.06
N ARG A 256 18.11 21.86 12.14
CA ARG A 256 18.72 23.12 11.67
C ARG A 256 17.76 23.99 10.85
N THR A 257 16.77 23.40 10.21
CA THR A 257 15.88 24.07 9.26
C THR A 257 14.48 24.37 9.80
N ILE A 258 14.19 24.15 11.09
CA ILE A 258 12.88 24.42 11.71
C ILE A 258 12.41 25.87 11.59
N ASN A 259 13.33 26.83 11.50
CA ASN A 259 12.99 28.23 11.28
C ASN A 259 12.72 28.55 9.81
N LYS A 260 13.30 27.78 8.89
CA LYS A 260 13.16 27.94 7.44
C LYS A 260 11.92 27.22 6.90
N TYR A 261 11.63 26.01 7.42
CA TYR A 261 10.50 25.19 7.02
C TYR A 261 9.57 24.90 8.20
N GLN A 262 8.28 24.68 7.89
CA GLN A 262 7.35 24.06 8.82
C GLN A 262 7.36 22.57 8.57
N TRP A 263 8.10 21.84 9.39
CA TRP A 263 8.09 20.39 9.36
C TRP A 263 6.78 19.82 9.91
N VAL A 264 6.23 18.83 9.21
CA VAL A 264 4.98 18.16 9.56
C VAL A 264 5.19 16.66 9.49
N PHE A 265 4.76 15.95 10.52
CA PHE A 265 4.80 14.49 10.57
C PHE A 265 3.38 13.95 10.74
N ILE A 266 3.03 12.91 9.95
CA ILE A 266 1.79 12.16 10.09
C ILE A 266 2.14 10.70 10.40
N GLY A 267 1.54 10.14 11.46
CA GLY A 267 1.73 8.76 11.90
C GLY A 267 2.79 8.62 12.97
N ALA A 268 4.06 8.79 12.63
CA ALA A 268 5.17 8.76 13.57
C ALA A 268 6.20 9.85 13.26
N PHE A 269 7.12 10.09 14.19
CA PHE A 269 8.25 11.01 14.02
C PHE A 269 9.50 10.50 14.78
N PRO A 270 10.73 10.88 14.36
CA PRO A 270 11.95 10.52 15.07
C PRO A 270 11.95 11.03 16.52
N MET A 271 12.30 10.18 17.48
CA MET A 271 12.30 10.55 18.92
C MET A 271 13.19 11.75 19.24
N ARG A 272 14.26 11.97 18.47
CA ARG A 272 15.13 13.15 18.59
C ARG A 272 14.39 14.49 18.36
N LEU A 273 13.23 14.48 17.68
CA LEU A 273 12.40 15.66 17.47
C LEU A 273 11.34 15.88 18.55
N ARG A 274 11.26 15.02 19.57
CA ARG A 274 10.21 15.01 20.60
C ARG A 274 10.01 16.37 21.27
N GLU A 275 11.11 17.03 21.67
CA GLU A 275 11.03 18.33 22.35
C GLU A 275 10.59 19.44 21.38
N LEU A 276 10.94 19.35 20.10
CA LEU A 276 10.47 20.29 19.08
C LEU A 276 8.97 20.11 18.79
N VAL A 277 8.48 18.89 18.83
CA VAL A 277 7.05 18.59 18.70
C VAL A 277 6.29 19.13 19.92
N ARG A 278 6.79 18.89 21.14
CA ARG A 278 6.19 19.42 22.38
C ARG A 278 6.16 20.95 22.42
N ALA A 279 7.20 21.58 21.91
CA ALA A 279 7.30 23.03 21.80
C ALA A 279 6.47 23.64 20.64
N GLY A 280 5.75 22.83 19.86
CA GLY A 280 4.97 23.27 18.71
C GLY A 280 5.79 23.78 17.52
N LYS A 281 7.13 23.55 17.52
CA LYS A 281 8.03 23.95 16.42
C LYS A 281 7.97 22.97 15.25
N VAL A 282 7.64 21.72 15.52
CA VAL A 282 7.34 20.66 14.54
C VAL A 282 5.89 20.28 14.73
N GLU A 283 5.12 20.25 13.64
CA GLU A 283 3.72 19.85 13.65
C GLU A 283 3.60 18.33 13.57
N TYR A 284 2.74 17.75 14.37
CA TYR A 284 2.51 16.32 14.41
C TYR A 284 1.02 15.98 14.37
N HIS A 285 0.68 14.98 13.57
CA HIS A 285 -0.63 14.36 13.52
C HIS A 285 -0.48 12.86 13.75
N PRO A 286 -1.31 12.25 14.62
CA PRO A 286 -1.28 10.82 14.83
C PRO A 286 -1.70 10.06 13.57
N TRP A 287 -1.49 8.75 13.58
CA TRP A 287 -1.98 7.85 12.54
C TRP A 287 -3.50 7.96 12.40
N VAL A 288 -3.98 8.03 11.16
CA VAL A 288 -5.39 8.01 10.79
C VAL A 288 -5.69 6.84 9.86
N SER A 289 -6.95 6.51 9.68
CA SER A 289 -7.34 5.51 8.70
C SER A 289 -6.92 5.91 7.28
N LEU A 290 -6.74 4.94 6.39
CA LEU A 290 -6.40 5.23 4.99
C LEU A 290 -7.53 5.93 4.22
N TYR A 291 -8.76 5.89 4.73
CA TYR A 291 -9.88 6.67 4.19
C TYR A 291 -9.82 8.14 4.62
N ASP A 292 -9.33 8.41 5.83
CA ASP A 292 -9.21 9.77 6.36
C ASP A 292 -7.88 10.45 5.97
N TYR A 293 -6.87 9.67 5.59
CA TYR A 293 -5.53 10.15 5.27
C TYR A 293 -5.53 11.23 4.17
N PRO A 294 -6.23 11.04 3.02
CA PRO A 294 -6.29 12.08 1.98
C PRO A 294 -6.89 13.40 2.48
N ALA A 295 -7.96 13.33 3.29
CA ALA A 295 -8.58 14.51 3.88
C ALA A 295 -7.63 15.23 4.86
N LEU A 296 -6.87 14.48 5.66
CA LEU A 296 -5.85 15.03 6.54
C LEU A 296 -4.74 15.71 5.75
N VAL A 297 -4.20 15.09 4.70
CA VAL A 297 -3.18 15.70 3.82
C VAL A 297 -3.71 16.98 3.19
N LYS A 298 -4.95 16.99 2.69
CA LYS A 298 -5.62 18.19 2.16
C LYS A 298 -5.74 19.29 3.22
N LYS A 299 -6.04 18.96 4.48
CA LYS A 299 -6.11 19.90 5.61
C LYS A 299 -4.75 20.45 5.97
N VAL A 300 -3.72 19.61 6.02
CA VAL A 300 -2.31 19.98 6.30
C VAL A 300 -1.76 20.87 5.20
N ARG A 301 -2.11 20.63 3.94
CA ARG A 301 -1.65 21.39 2.76
C ARG A 301 -0.12 21.49 2.70
N PRO A 302 0.63 20.41 2.67
CA PRO A 302 2.07 20.47 2.53
C PRO A 302 2.45 21.02 1.15
N ASN A 303 3.63 21.65 1.08
CA ASN A 303 4.20 22.07 -0.19
C ASN A 303 5.08 20.98 -0.80
N ILE A 304 5.82 20.30 0.05
CA ILE A 304 6.79 19.26 -0.34
C ILE A 304 6.54 18.03 0.55
N MET A 305 6.75 16.86 0.00
CA MET A 305 6.83 15.61 0.74
C MET A 305 8.27 15.08 0.66
N VAL A 306 8.77 14.49 1.74
CA VAL A 306 10.09 13.85 1.77
C VAL A 306 9.98 12.38 2.13
N ALA A 307 10.82 11.56 1.53
CA ALA A 307 10.82 10.11 1.70
C ALA A 307 12.25 9.58 1.92
N PRO A 308 12.87 9.89 3.07
CA PRO A 308 14.19 9.36 3.41
C PRO A 308 14.11 7.87 3.73
N LEU A 309 15.14 7.14 3.33
CA LEU A 309 15.41 5.74 3.65
C LEU A 309 16.92 5.56 3.77
N ILE A 310 17.37 4.71 4.68
CA ILE A 310 18.77 4.24 4.63
C ILE A 310 18.88 3.04 3.70
N ASP A 311 20.03 2.90 3.04
CA ASP A 311 20.28 1.76 2.16
C ASP A 311 20.53 0.48 2.96
N ASN A 312 19.56 -0.43 2.88
CA ASN A 312 19.65 -1.80 3.41
C ASN A 312 18.69 -2.71 2.62
N THR A 313 18.82 -4.02 2.82
CA THR A 313 18.00 -5.05 2.14
C THR A 313 16.51 -4.81 2.35
N PHE A 314 16.10 -4.48 3.59
CA PHE A 314 14.71 -4.23 3.94
C PHE A 314 14.11 -3.03 3.18
N ASN A 315 14.85 -1.94 3.09
CA ASN A 315 14.39 -0.72 2.42
C ASN A 315 14.43 -0.82 0.89
N ARG A 316 15.37 -1.59 0.32
CA ARG A 316 15.38 -1.90 -1.11
C ARG A 316 14.16 -2.72 -1.54
N ALA A 317 13.56 -3.47 -0.63
CA ALA A 317 12.35 -4.25 -0.87
C ALA A 317 11.04 -3.44 -0.71
N LYS A 318 11.11 -2.21 -0.24
CA LYS A 318 9.93 -1.36 -0.08
C LYS A 318 9.35 -0.95 -1.44
N SER A 319 8.05 -0.67 -1.44
CA SER A 319 7.40 -0.06 -2.59
C SER A 319 7.60 1.47 -2.62
N ASP A 320 7.41 2.06 -3.78
CA ASP A 320 7.48 3.50 -4.04
C ASP A 320 6.29 4.31 -3.45
N LEU A 321 5.62 3.76 -2.44
CA LEU A 321 4.33 4.23 -1.94
C LEU A 321 4.31 5.73 -1.61
N LYS A 322 5.32 6.24 -0.86
CA LYS A 322 5.38 7.66 -0.52
C LYS A 322 5.48 8.57 -1.75
N PHE A 323 6.18 8.11 -2.79
CA PHE A 323 6.28 8.84 -4.05
C PHE A 323 4.94 8.92 -4.78
N ILE A 324 4.25 7.78 -4.93
CA ILE A 324 2.94 7.76 -5.62
C ILE A 324 1.84 8.45 -4.81
N GLU A 325 1.92 8.44 -3.47
CA GLU A 325 1.04 9.23 -2.60
C GLU A 325 1.19 10.74 -2.88
N GLY A 326 2.44 11.22 -2.90
CA GLY A 326 2.72 12.61 -3.25
C GLY A 326 2.21 12.97 -4.65
N CYS A 327 2.41 12.10 -5.63
CA CYS A 327 1.86 12.28 -6.97
C CYS A 327 0.33 12.36 -6.96
N ALA A 328 -0.35 11.47 -6.20
CA ALA A 328 -1.81 11.46 -6.10
C ALA A 328 -2.37 12.75 -5.48
N PHE A 329 -1.68 13.31 -4.49
CA PHE A 329 -2.08 14.56 -3.83
C PHE A 329 -1.56 15.84 -4.51
N GLY A 330 -0.81 15.72 -5.61
CA GLY A 330 -0.20 16.86 -6.28
C GLY A 330 0.89 17.56 -5.44
N ILE A 331 1.63 16.78 -4.66
CA ILE A 331 2.71 17.27 -3.80
C ILE A 331 4.04 16.78 -4.38
N PRO A 332 4.94 17.67 -4.82
CA PRO A 332 6.28 17.26 -5.22
C PRO A 332 6.97 16.48 -4.10
N THR A 333 7.42 15.27 -4.40
CA THR A 333 8.05 14.37 -3.42
C THR A 333 9.53 14.23 -3.73
N ILE A 334 10.37 14.47 -2.72
CA ILE A 334 11.82 14.33 -2.77
C ILE A 334 12.17 13.04 -2.05
N CYS A 335 12.71 12.07 -2.78
CA CYS A 335 12.94 10.71 -2.29
C CYS A 335 14.44 10.45 -2.09
N GLN A 336 14.77 9.53 -1.18
CA GLN A 336 16.12 8.97 -1.11
C GLN A 336 16.53 8.40 -2.48
N ASP A 337 17.77 8.60 -2.92
CA ASP A 337 18.27 7.94 -4.14
C ASP A 337 18.55 6.46 -3.85
N LEU A 338 17.50 5.69 -3.95
CA LEU A 338 17.48 4.25 -3.72
C LEU A 338 16.61 3.57 -4.78
N CYS A 339 16.89 2.31 -5.12
CA CYS A 339 16.13 1.55 -6.12
C CYS A 339 14.61 1.52 -5.83
N THR A 340 14.20 1.62 -4.57
CA THR A 340 12.81 1.77 -4.14
C THR A 340 12.10 2.93 -4.83
N TYR A 341 12.82 4.02 -5.10
CA TYR A 341 12.30 5.25 -5.72
C TYR A 341 12.92 5.49 -7.10
N GLU A 342 13.12 4.43 -7.89
CA GLU A 342 13.73 4.54 -9.23
C GLU A 342 13.02 5.57 -10.10
N ASP A 343 11.69 5.59 -10.08
CA ASP A 343 10.85 6.49 -10.87
C ASP A 343 10.69 7.90 -10.27
N ALA A 344 11.26 8.19 -9.09
CA ALA A 344 11.11 9.48 -8.45
C ALA A 344 11.82 10.59 -9.24
N PHE A 345 11.18 11.75 -9.32
CA PHE A 345 11.67 12.88 -10.13
C PHE A 345 12.73 13.73 -9.42
N TYR A 346 12.72 13.71 -8.09
CA TYR A 346 13.61 14.47 -7.25
C TYR A 346 14.20 13.52 -6.23
N LYS A 347 15.53 13.45 -6.19
CA LYS A 347 16.28 12.51 -5.37
C LYS A 347 17.33 13.22 -4.55
N PHE A 348 17.76 12.62 -3.45
CA PHE A 348 18.81 13.10 -2.58
C PHE A 348 19.54 11.94 -1.90
N ASP A 349 20.80 12.14 -1.56
CA ASP A 349 21.58 11.23 -0.73
C ASP A 349 21.86 11.84 0.65
N THR A 350 21.99 13.14 0.73
CA THR A 350 22.31 13.86 1.96
C THR A 350 21.21 14.82 2.39
N GLY A 351 21.21 15.19 3.66
CA GLY A 351 20.28 16.19 4.16
C GLY A 351 20.46 17.58 3.52
N GLU A 352 21.68 17.92 3.10
CA GLU A 352 22.00 19.14 2.37
C GLU A 352 21.34 19.13 0.98
N GLU A 353 21.51 18.06 0.23
CA GLU A 353 20.86 17.89 -1.08
C GLU A 353 19.34 17.91 -0.98
N MET A 354 18.77 17.30 0.08
CA MET A 354 17.33 17.39 0.35
C MET A 354 16.88 18.85 0.49
N VAL A 355 17.64 19.68 1.23
CA VAL A 355 17.36 21.12 1.39
C VAL A 355 17.47 21.85 0.05
N ASP A 356 18.51 21.57 -0.74
CA ASP A 356 18.71 22.20 -2.06
C ASP A 356 17.56 21.89 -3.01
N GLN A 357 17.04 20.65 -3.00
CA GLN A 357 15.86 20.25 -3.77
C GLN A 357 14.60 20.98 -3.30
N ILE A 358 14.38 21.10 -1.97
CA ILE A 358 13.26 21.86 -1.42
C ILE A 358 13.34 23.33 -1.87
N ASP A 359 14.49 23.96 -1.71
CA ASP A 359 14.70 25.37 -2.07
C ASP A 359 14.52 25.61 -3.57
N SER A 360 15.07 24.72 -4.40
CA SER A 360 14.95 24.78 -5.86
C SER A 360 13.48 24.74 -6.28
N LEU A 361 12.69 23.80 -5.74
CA LEU A 361 11.28 23.69 -6.02
C LEU A 361 10.48 24.90 -5.53
N MET A 362 10.84 25.46 -4.38
CA MET A 362 10.13 26.60 -3.79
C MET A 362 10.59 27.96 -4.30
N LYS A 363 11.66 28.03 -5.10
CA LYS A 363 12.20 29.28 -5.63
C LYS A 363 11.27 29.93 -6.66
N ASP A 364 10.71 29.13 -7.55
CA ASP A 364 9.89 29.57 -8.67
C ASP A 364 8.58 28.80 -8.76
N LYS A 365 7.47 29.54 -8.87
CA LYS A 365 6.11 28.99 -8.97
C LYS A 365 5.92 28.09 -10.18
N ASN A 366 6.49 28.46 -11.34
CA ASN A 366 6.31 27.69 -12.56
C ASN A 366 7.01 26.34 -12.44
N THR A 367 8.23 26.32 -11.89
CA THR A 367 8.97 25.10 -11.59
C THR A 367 8.19 24.20 -10.62
N TYR A 368 7.65 24.77 -9.54
CA TYR A 368 6.83 24.05 -8.59
C TYR A 368 5.58 23.43 -9.23
N MET A 369 4.79 24.23 -9.97
CA MET A 369 3.58 23.74 -10.63
C MET A 369 3.88 22.76 -11.76
N LYS A 370 5.03 22.87 -12.44
CA LYS A 370 5.49 21.85 -13.39
C LYS A 370 5.75 20.51 -12.69
N ALA A 371 6.35 20.54 -11.50
CA ALA A 371 6.58 19.33 -10.69
C ALA A 371 5.24 18.68 -10.26
N VAL A 372 4.28 19.49 -9.79
CA VAL A 372 2.92 19.04 -9.47
C VAL A 372 2.28 18.33 -10.66
N ARG A 373 2.27 18.97 -11.82
CA ARG A 373 1.65 18.42 -13.04
C ARG A 373 2.36 17.17 -13.54
N LYS A 374 3.69 17.08 -13.39
CA LYS A 374 4.45 15.86 -13.72
C LYS A 374 4.00 14.67 -12.87
N GLY A 375 3.82 14.87 -11.55
CA GLY A 375 3.27 13.85 -10.66
C GLY A 375 1.84 13.46 -11.05
N GLN A 376 0.98 14.44 -11.34
CA GLN A 376 -0.39 14.20 -11.79
C GLN A 376 -0.45 13.46 -13.14
N GLN A 377 0.49 13.70 -14.05
CA GLN A 377 0.58 12.98 -15.32
C GLN A 377 0.95 11.50 -15.07
N LEU A 378 1.92 11.21 -14.21
CA LEU A 378 2.32 9.86 -13.87
C LEU A 378 1.18 9.09 -13.21
N ILE A 379 0.50 9.71 -12.25
CA ILE A 379 -0.54 9.01 -11.48
C ILE A 379 -1.75 8.60 -12.31
N LYS A 380 -2.00 9.24 -13.46
CA LYS A 380 -3.08 8.84 -14.38
C LYS A 380 -2.96 7.40 -14.83
N THR A 381 -1.76 6.86 -14.93
CA THR A 381 -1.50 5.46 -15.29
C THR A 381 -1.40 4.53 -14.09
N ARG A 382 -1.37 5.08 -12.87
CA ARG A 382 -1.12 4.34 -11.62
C ARG A 382 -2.37 4.16 -10.75
N TRP A 383 -3.56 4.65 -11.15
CA TRP A 383 -4.78 4.39 -10.39
C TRP A 383 -5.16 2.91 -10.41
N LEU A 384 -5.64 2.41 -9.28
CA LEU A 384 -6.07 1.01 -9.16
C LEU A 384 -7.23 0.68 -10.11
N GLU A 385 -8.14 1.63 -10.36
CA GLU A 385 -9.25 1.50 -11.30
C GLU A 385 -8.84 1.55 -12.77
N ASN A 386 -7.58 1.83 -13.09
CA ASN A 386 -7.09 1.67 -14.45
C ASN A 386 -7.24 0.20 -14.89
N PRO A 387 -7.84 -0.08 -16.06
CA PRO A 387 -8.11 -1.45 -16.51
C PRO A 387 -6.86 -2.35 -16.51
N ASP A 388 -5.69 -1.84 -16.89
CA ASP A 388 -4.45 -2.61 -16.91
C ASP A 388 -3.97 -2.95 -15.48
N ASN A 389 -4.14 -2.03 -14.52
CA ASN A 389 -3.71 -2.24 -13.14
C ASN A 389 -4.66 -3.19 -12.40
N LEU A 390 -5.98 -2.98 -12.53
CA LEU A 390 -6.98 -3.87 -11.96
C LEU A 390 -6.95 -5.23 -12.66
N GLY A 391 -6.62 -5.25 -13.96
CA GLY A 391 -6.42 -6.45 -14.76
C GLY A 391 -5.41 -7.41 -14.15
N LYS A 392 -4.26 -6.91 -13.66
CA LYS A 392 -3.23 -7.73 -13.00
C LYS A 392 -3.77 -8.48 -11.78
N TYR A 393 -4.66 -7.86 -11.01
CA TYR A 393 -5.35 -8.54 -9.91
C TYR A 393 -6.40 -9.52 -10.42
N ALA A 394 -7.16 -9.18 -11.47
CA ALA A 394 -8.16 -10.06 -12.04
C ALA A 394 -7.53 -11.34 -12.61
N GLU A 395 -6.37 -11.25 -13.24
CA GLU A 395 -5.60 -12.38 -13.77
C GLU A 395 -5.28 -13.44 -12.71
N LEU A 396 -5.09 -13.04 -11.45
CA LEU A 396 -4.88 -13.97 -10.35
C LEU A 396 -6.05 -14.94 -10.16
N TYR A 397 -7.26 -14.51 -10.51
CA TYR A 397 -8.48 -15.32 -10.33
C TYR A 397 -8.96 -16.01 -11.63
N THR A 398 -8.47 -15.57 -12.78
CA THR A 398 -8.93 -16.06 -14.10
C THR A 398 -7.99 -17.05 -14.76
N LEU A 399 -6.68 -16.94 -14.48
CA LEU A 399 -5.68 -17.81 -15.11
C LEU A 399 -5.74 -19.22 -14.52
N PRO A 400 -5.73 -20.26 -15.35
CA PRO A 400 -5.73 -21.63 -14.89
C PRO A 400 -4.47 -21.98 -14.11
N TYR A 401 -4.60 -22.96 -13.22
CA TYR A 401 -3.56 -23.51 -12.39
C TYR A 401 -2.50 -24.26 -13.22
N GLY A 402 -1.21 -23.84 -13.05
CA GLY A 402 -0.02 -24.60 -13.47
C GLY A 402 0.33 -24.63 -14.96
N ASP A 403 1.60 -25.00 -15.26
CA ASP A 403 2.15 -25.13 -16.62
C ASP A 403 1.41 -26.13 -17.51
N LYS A 404 0.75 -27.14 -16.93
CA LYS A 404 -0.06 -28.11 -17.69
C LYS A 404 -1.23 -27.44 -18.40
N ASN A 405 -1.91 -26.52 -17.72
CA ASN A 405 -3.05 -25.81 -18.27
C ASN A 405 -2.64 -24.66 -19.19
N ARG A 406 -1.47 -24.04 -18.94
CA ARG A 406 -0.88 -23.05 -19.86
C ARG A 406 -0.53 -23.67 -21.22
N LYS A 407 0.01 -24.87 -21.23
CA LYS A 407 0.25 -25.65 -22.47
C LYS A 407 -1.05 -26.00 -23.17
N LEU A 408 -2.10 -26.38 -22.42
CA LEU A 408 -3.41 -26.71 -22.99
C LEU A 408 -4.09 -25.45 -23.58
N LEU A 409 -4.01 -24.30 -22.91
CA LEU A 409 -4.51 -23.02 -23.42
C LEU A 409 -3.75 -22.56 -24.67
N ASN A 410 -2.43 -22.69 -24.69
CA ASN A 410 -1.63 -22.37 -25.88
C ASN A 410 -1.98 -23.31 -27.05
N GLN A 411 -2.25 -24.57 -26.78
CA GLN A 411 -2.71 -25.52 -27.81
C GLN A 411 -4.14 -25.22 -28.30
N LEU A 412 -5.04 -24.76 -27.42
CA LEU A 412 -6.40 -24.36 -27.77
C LEU A 412 -6.47 -23.02 -28.50
N ASN A 413 -5.54 -22.12 -28.24
CA ASN A 413 -5.47 -20.80 -28.88
C ASN A 413 -4.55 -20.77 -30.12
N GLY A 414 -3.97 -21.90 -30.52
CA GLY A 414 -3.17 -21.99 -31.75
C GLY A 414 -1.84 -21.23 -31.70
N ILE A 415 -1.26 -21.01 -30.49
CA ILE A 415 0.03 -20.34 -30.26
C ILE A 415 1.10 -21.35 -29.93
#